data_19b6de2d9fc553281f333951681d7be8
#
_entry.id   19b6de2d9fc553281f333951681d7be8
#
_cell.length_a   1.000
_cell.length_b   1.000
_cell.length_c   1.000
_cell.angle_alpha   90.00
_cell.angle_beta   90.00
_cell.angle_gamma   90.00
#
_symmetry.space_group_name_H-M   'P 1'
#
loop_
_entity.id
_entity.type
_entity.pdbx_description
1 polymer ?
#
loop_
_entity_poly.entity_id
_entity_poly.type
_entity_poly.pdbx_seq_one_letter_code
_entity_poly.pdbx_strand_id
1 'polypeptide(L)'
;MTETTVATEHVSAPERLEDEAPRADARRLGDRTRIVIADDHTIMREGLRSLLEAEPEFEVVGAVDNGRDAVRLASLLKPDLVLMDLAMPHMDGMSAIRELKRRASDITVLVLTMHKTEEHIRAALQAGASGYLLKDAARAELLIAIVSVMRGRTFISPAVADRIVAGYLERDAAEGSMRARSDTLTAREKQVLKLIAEGQRNRDIAAYLFVSVKTVEKHRANLMSKLDLHNTAELTSFAIQNSLVTR
;
A
#
# COMPACT_ATOMS: atom_id res chain seq x y z
N MET A 1 5.50 -57.75 -47.26
CA MET A 1 6.64 -56.83 -47.00
C MET A 1 6.03 -55.42 -47.00
N THR A 2 5.68 -55.00 -45.86
CA THR A 2 5.14 -53.65 -45.64
C THR A 2 5.89 -53.02 -44.44
N GLU A 3 6.80 -52.10 -44.73
CA GLU A 3 7.54 -51.32 -43.74
C GLU A 3 6.65 -50.27 -43.06
N THR A 4 6.58 -50.35 -41.76
CA THR A 4 5.91 -49.35 -40.92
C THR A 4 6.93 -48.33 -40.48
N THR A 5 6.83 -47.09 -41.02
CA THR A 5 7.63 -45.94 -40.59
C THR A 5 7.08 -45.40 -39.29
N VAL A 6 7.90 -45.46 -38.25
CA VAL A 6 7.61 -44.84 -36.93
C VAL A 6 8.02 -43.37 -36.98
N ALA A 7 7.05 -42.46 -36.83
CA ALA A 7 7.28 -41.03 -36.69
C ALA A 7 7.77 -40.72 -35.26
N THR A 8 8.97 -40.18 -35.14
CA THR A 8 9.56 -39.68 -33.91
C THR A 8 9.01 -38.25 -33.63
N GLU A 9 8.15 -38.13 -32.64
CA GLU A 9 7.74 -36.82 -32.12
C GLU A 9 8.90 -36.18 -31.39
N HIS A 10 9.29 -35.01 -31.88
CA HIS A 10 10.26 -34.12 -31.25
C HIS A 10 9.54 -33.37 -30.08
N VAL A 11 9.78 -33.83 -28.86
CA VAL A 11 9.38 -33.10 -27.66
C VAL A 11 10.33 -31.92 -27.50
N SER A 12 9.79 -30.72 -27.72
CA SER A 12 10.47 -29.45 -27.49
C SER A 12 10.67 -29.27 -25.97
N ALA A 13 11.92 -29.08 -25.56
CA ALA A 13 12.28 -28.79 -24.18
C ALA A 13 11.69 -27.40 -23.73
N PRO A 14 11.26 -27.27 -22.49
CA PRO A 14 10.76 -25.97 -22.01
C PRO A 14 11.91 -24.96 -21.96
N GLU A 15 11.64 -23.77 -22.55
CA GLU A 15 12.47 -22.57 -22.41
C GLU A 15 12.76 -22.31 -20.92
N ARG A 16 14.04 -22.21 -20.61
CA ARG A 16 14.48 -21.77 -19.28
C ARG A 16 14.03 -20.32 -19.12
N LEU A 17 13.11 -20.12 -18.17
CA LEU A 17 12.88 -18.82 -17.56
C LEU A 17 14.22 -18.39 -16.94
N GLU A 18 14.88 -17.45 -17.57
CA GLU A 18 16.04 -16.77 -16.99
C GLU A 18 15.55 -16.05 -15.74
N ASP A 19 15.96 -16.60 -14.61
CA ASP A 19 15.73 -16.08 -13.26
C ASP A 19 16.50 -14.73 -13.19
N GLU A 20 15.80 -13.62 -13.43
CA GLU A 20 16.34 -12.28 -13.17
C GLU A 20 16.60 -12.14 -11.65
N ALA A 21 17.76 -12.60 -11.22
CA ALA A 21 18.26 -12.35 -9.89
C ALA A 21 18.30 -10.84 -9.63
N PRO A 22 17.79 -10.36 -8.48
CA PRO A 22 17.82 -8.94 -8.16
C PRO A 22 19.29 -8.47 -8.11
N ARG A 23 19.58 -7.32 -8.73
CA ARG A 23 20.90 -6.69 -8.89
C ARG A 23 21.61 -6.29 -7.56
N ALA A 24 21.34 -7.00 -6.47
CA ALA A 24 21.92 -6.75 -5.15
C ALA A 24 23.41 -7.16 -5.02
N ASP A 25 23.99 -7.83 -6.04
CA ASP A 25 25.28 -8.52 -5.89
C ASP A 25 26.46 -7.85 -6.63
N ALA A 26 26.32 -6.61 -7.08
CA ALA A 26 27.40 -5.90 -7.80
C ALA A 26 28.21 -4.91 -6.93
N ARG A 27 28.03 -4.91 -5.59
CA ARG A 27 28.87 -4.09 -4.70
C ARG A 27 30.22 -4.76 -4.49
N ARG A 28 31.31 -4.03 -4.77
CA ARG A 28 32.65 -4.48 -4.40
C ARG A 28 32.73 -4.56 -2.87
N LEU A 29 33.33 -5.60 -2.35
CA LEU A 29 33.67 -5.68 -0.93
C LEU A 29 34.52 -4.44 -0.57
N GLY A 30 33.94 -3.54 0.23
CA GLY A 30 34.61 -2.31 0.68
C GLY A 30 33.88 -1.01 0.35
N ASP A 31 32.86 -1.00 -0.53
CA ASP A 31 32.10 0.21 -0.83
C ASP A 31 31.12 0.55 0.30
N ARG A 32 31.25 1.76 0.86
CA ARG A 32 30.32 2.27 1.88
C ARG A 32 28.95 2.54 1.26
N THR A 33 27.89 2.25 2.01
CA THR A 33 26.53 2.65 1.62
C THR A 33 26.40 4.17 1.69
N ARG A 34 26.15 4.81 0.57
CA ARG A 34 26.00 6.26 0.44
C ARG A 34 24.58 6.68 0.77
N ILE A 35 24.43 7.51 1.80
CA ILE A 35 23.12 7.85 2.39
C ILE A 35 22.86 9.35 2.27
N VAL A 36 21.66 9.72 1.84
CA VAL A 36 21.12 11.07 1.99
C VAL A 36 20.06 11.07 3.09
N ILE A 37 20.10 12.07 3.97
CA ILE A 37 19.12 12.27 5.05
C ILE A 37 18.23 13.45 4.66
N ALA A 38 16.90 13.24 4.69
CA ALA A 38 15.88 14.26 4.48
C ALA A 38 14.95 14.32 5.71
N ASP A 39 15.12 15.33 6.53
CA ASP A 39 14.38 15.54 7.77
C ASP A 39 14.38 17.04 8.09
N ASP A 40 13.23 17.66 8.39
CA ASP A 40 13.15 19.09 8.70
C ASP A 40 13.59 19.41 10.15
N HIS A 41 13.68 18.41 11.02
CA HIS A 41 14.14 18.55 12.40
C HIS A 41 15.68 18.54 12.46
N THR A 42 16.30 19.69 12.71
CA THR A 42 17.78 19.84 12.71
C THR A 42 18.46 18.88 13.68
N ILE A 43 17.97 18.79 14.93
CA ILE A 43 18.58 17.89 15.95
C ILE A 43 18.51 16.42 15.51
N MET A 44 17.38 15.98 14.94
CA MET A 44 17.23 14.63 14.45
C MET A 44 18.19 14.36 13.29
N ARG A 45 18.28 15.27 12.35
CA ARG A 45 19.14 15.19 11.17
C ARG A 45 20.63 15.10 11.55
N GLU A 46 21.08 15.92 12.51
CA GLU A 46 22.44 15.89 13.03
C GLU A 46 22.72 14.61 13.83
N GLY A 47 21.78 14.17 14.65
CA GLY A 47 21.85 12.93 15.40
C GLY A 47 21.98 11.71 14.50
N LEU A 48 21.15 11.62 13.45
CA LEU A 48 21.21 10.56 12.44
C LEU A 48 22.54 10.56 11.70
N ARG A 49 23.05 11.74 11.32
CA ARG A 49 24.36 11.88 10.69
C ARG A 49 25.45 11.32 11.60
N SER A 50 25.54 11.77 12.84
CA SER A 50 26.56 11.32 13.80
C SER A 50 26.47 9.81 14.06
N LEU A 51 25.26 9.28 14.15
CA LEU A 51 25.02 7.85 14.37
C LEU A 51 25.50 7.01 13.19
N LEU A 52 25.22 7.45 11.96
CA LEU A 52 25.57 6.71 10.74
C LEU A 52 27.07 6.83 10.42
N GLU A 53 27.67 8.01 10.61
CA GLU A 53 29.12 8.23 10.41
C GLU A 53 29.97 7.46 11.43
N ALA A 54 29.41 7.03 12.56
CA ALA A 54 30.08 6.15 13.52
C ALA A 54 30.19 4.69 13.01
N GLU A 55 29.45 4.31 11.97
CA GLU A 55 29.51 2.98 11.36
C GLU A 55 30.39 3.02 10.11
N PRO A 56 31.45 2.20 10.02
CA PRO A 56 32.39 2.24 8.91
C PRO A 56 31.78 1.86 7.56
N GLU A 57 30.62 1.20 7.57
CA GLU A 57 29.91 0.71 6.39
C GLU A 57 29.05 1.80 5.71
N PHE A 58 28.84 2.96 6.38
CA PHE A 58 27.97 4.02 5.89
C PHE A 58 28.75 5.32 5.62
N GLU A 59 28.23 6.09 4.66
CA GLU A 59 28.71 7.43 4.33
C GLU A 59 27.52 8.36 4.13
N VAL A 60 27.38 9.40 4.94
CA VAL A 60 26.34 10.42 4.75
C VAL A 60 26.83 11.44 3.72
N VAL A 61 26.39 11.26 2.48
CA VAL A 61 26.79 12.12 1.36
C VAL A 61 26.00 13.42 1.26
N GLY A 62 24.92 13.56 2.04
CA GLY A 62 24.14 14.79 2.07
C GLY A 62 23.03 14.76 3.11
N ALA A 63 22.59 15.96 3.53
CA ALA A 63 21.48 16.11 4.44
C ALA A 63 20.71 17.39 4.09
N VAL A 64 19.39 17.31 4.07
CA VAL A 64 18.46 18.38 3.67
C VAL A 64 17.23 18.40 4.56
N ASP A 65 16.48 19.49 4.52
CA ASP A 65 15.33 19.75 5.40
C ASP A 65 13.98 19.75 4.69
N ASN A 66 13.92 19.38 3.41
CA ASN A 66 12.70 19.33 2.63
C ASN A 66 12.79 18.32 1.48
N GLY A 67 11.63 17.87 1.01
CA GLY A 67 11.54 16.84 -0.04
C GLY A 67 12.05 17.28 -1.40
N ARG A 68 11.93 18.57 -1.76
CA ARG A 68 12.40 19.10 -3.05
C ARG A 68 13.92 19.00 -3.16
N ASP A 69 14.62 19.41 -2.11
CA ASP A 69 16.07 19.32 -2.05
C ASP A 69 16.54 17.87 -1.94
N ALA A 70 15.77 17.00 -1.26
CA ALA A 70 16.04 15.57 -1.23
C ALA A 70 16.04 14.96 -2.64
N VAL A 71 15.02 15.25 -3.45
CA VAL A 71 14.94 14.79 -4.85
C VAL A 71 16.10 15.34 -5.69
N ARG A 72 16.40 16.64 -5.56
CA ARG A 72 17.50 17.30 -6.28
C ARG A 72 18.86 16.67 -5.92
N LEU A 73 19.11 16.51 -4.63
CA LEU A 73 20.38 16.00 -4.12
C LEU A 73 20.57 14.53 -4.49
N ALA A 74 19.53 13.72 -4.37
CA ALA A 74 19.54 12.32 -4.77
C ALA A 74 19.82 12.16 -6.29
N SER A 75 19.24 13.02 -7.14
CA SER A 75 19.51 13.01 -8.58
C SER A 75 20.98 13.36 -8.89
N LEU A 76 21.58 14.27 -8.13
CA LEU A 76 22.95 14.72 -8.32
C LEU A 76 23.97 13.71 -7.79
N LEU A 77 23.78 13.27 -6.56
CA LEU A 77 24.76 12.43 -5.83
C LEU A 77 24.58 10.94 -6.09
N LYS A 78 23.41 10.52 -6.58
CA LYS A 78 23.05 9.11 -6.80
C LYS A 78 23.36 8.25 -5.58
N PRO A 79 22.76 8.54 -4.41
CA PRO A 79 22.99 7.76 -3.20
C PRO A 79 22.38 6.36 -3.36
N ASP A 80 22.82 5.43 -2.56
CA ASP A 80 22.21 4.09 -2.48
C ASP A 80 20.91 4.11 -1.69
N LEU A 81 20.85 4.97 -0.66
CA LEU A 81 19.73 5.08 0.27
C LEU A 81 19.36 6.53 0.54
N VAL A 82 18.08 6.80 0.61
CA VAL A 82 17.52 8.04 1.17
C VAL A 82 16.74 7.70 2.44
N LEU A 83 17.14 8.26 3.57
CA LEU A 83 16.32 8.30 4.78
C LEU A 83 15.37 9.48 4.64
N MET A 84 14.07 9.22 4.63
CA MET A 84 13.05 10.20 4.24
C MET A 84 12.04 10.41 5.36
N ASP A 85 11.99 11.61 5.94
CA ASP A 85 10.84 11.98 6.75
C ASP A 85 9.61 12.24 5.87
N LEU A 86 8.43 11.98 6.40
CA LEU A 86 7.16 12.26 5.71
C LEU A 86 6.68 13.68 5.92
N ALA A 87 6.89 14.25 7.10
CA ALA A 87 6.41 15.57 7.48
C ALA A 87 7.48 16.64 7.27
N MET A 88 7.59 17.15 6.05
CA MET A 88 8.57 18.19 5.69
C MET A 88 7.88 19.38 5.00
N PRO A 89 8.42 20.61 5.12
CA PRO A 89 7.90 21.78 4.42
C PRO A 89 8.13 21.72 2.90
N HIS A 90 7.42 22.54 2.15
CA HIS A 90 7.49 22.73 0.69
C HIS A 90 7.11 21.52 -0.14
N MET A 91 7.73 20.39 0.07
CA MET A 91 7.40 19.10 -0.52
C MET A 91 7.46 18.03 0.56
N ASP A 92 6.33 17.40 0.84
CA ASP A 92 6.24 16.30 1.79
C ASP A 92 7.00 15.05 1.31
N GLY A 93 7.34 14.17 2.25
CA GLY A 93 8.11 12.97 1.94
C GLY A 93 7.40 12.01 1.00
N MET A 94 6.06 11.91 1.05
CA MET A 94 5.31 11.05 0.13
C MET A 94 5.44 11.51 -1.33
N SER A 95 5.35 12.82 -1.55
CA SER A 95 5.53 13.42 -2.88
C SER A 95 6.99 13.28 -3.34
N ALA A 96 7.95 13.44 -2.42
CA ALA A 96 9.36 13.23 -2.71
C ALA A 96 9.67 11.78 -3.10
N ILE A 97 9.10 10.78 -2.40
CA ILE A 97 9.28 9.36 -2.72
C ILE A 97 8.77 9.05 -4.11
N ARG A 98 7.54 9.49 -4.46
CA ARG A 98 6.98 9.29 -5.81
C ARG A 98 7.87 9.90 -6.89
N GLU A 99 8.36 11.12 -6.66
CA GLU A 99 9.23 11.81 -7.61
C GLU A 99 10.60 11.14 -7.74
N LEU A 100 11.20 10.67 -6.64
CA LEU A 100 12.44 9.90 -6.64
C LEU A 100 12.29 8.60 -7.44
N LYS A 101 11.23 7.84 -7.21
CA LYS A 101 10.99 6.58 -7.90
C LYS A 101 10.71 6.76 -9.40
N ARG A 102 10.10 7.88 -9.77
CA ARG A 102 9.91 8.24 -11.18
C ARG A 102 11.22 8.60 -11.90
N ARG A 103 12.16 9.28 -11.21
CA ARG A 103 13.42 9.77 -11.80
C ARG A 103 14.57 8.78 -11.69
N ALA A 104 14.61 8.04 -10.58
CA ALA A 104 15.69 7.14 -10.22
C ALA A 104 15.12 5.97 -9.41
N SER A 105 14.58 4.97 -10.11
CA SER A 105 13.94 3.77 -9.52
C SER A 105 14.90 2.97 -8.63
N ASP A 106 16.19 3.05 -8.92
CA ASP A 106 17.24 2.25 -8.28
C ASP A 106 17.60 2.75 -6.86
N ILE A 107 17.24 4.00 -6.53
CA ILE A 107 17.52 4.53 -5.19
C ILE A 107 16.58 3.90 -4.17
N THR A 108 17.14 3.27 -3.14
CA THR A 108 16.37 2.73 -2.02
C THR A 108 15.86 3.87 -1.13
N VAL A 109 14.60 3.79 -0.68
CA VAL A 109 14.03 4.79 0.23
C VAL A 109 13.54 4.09 1.50
N LEU A 110 14.10 4.50 2.65
CA LEU A 110 13.63 4.10 3.97
C LEU A 110 12.93 5.30 4.63
N VAL A 111 11.64 5.16 4.88
CA VAL A 111 10.86 6.18 5.59
C VAL A 111 11.22 6.17 7.06
N LEU A 112 11.44 7.36 7.64
CA LEU A 112 11.68 7.59 9.06
C LEU A 112 10.70 8.66 9.56
N THR A 113 9.72 8.28 10.39
CA THR A 113 8.58 9.15 10.71
C THR A 113 7.99 8.92 12.11
N MET A 114 7.24 9.89 12.62
CA MET A 114 6.43 9.73 13.84
C MET A 114 5.05 9.12 13.59
N HIS A 115 4.60 9.02 12.34
CA HIS A 115 3.28 8.49 12.01
C HIS A 115 3.21 6.97 12.20
N LYS A 116 2.17 6.51 12.92
CA LYS A 116 1.99 5.09 13.29
C LYS A 116 0.72 4.48 12.68
N THR A 117 0.04 5.17 11.75
CA THR A 117 -1.22 4.67 11.19
C THR A 117 -0.98 3.78 9.98
N GLU A 118 -1.80 2.75 9.84
CA GLU A 118 -1.77 1.82 8.71
C GLU A 118 -1.87 2.54 7.36
N GLU A 119 -2.69 3.60 7.30
CA GLU A 119 -2.89 4.37 6.08
C GLU A 119 -1.58 5.01 5.57
N HIS A 120 -0.80 5.63 6.47
CA HIS A 120 0.51 6.22 6.12
C HIS A 120 1.51 5.16 5.65
N ILE A 121 1.53 4.00 6.31
CA ILE A 121 2.44 2.92 5.96
C ILE A 121 2.12 2.39 4.57
N ARG A 122 0.86 2.07 4.33
CA ARG A 122 0.39 1.60 3.03
C ARG A 122 0.68 2.61 1.92
N ALA A 123 0.37 3.89 2.17
CA ALA A 123 0.64 4.95 1.21
C ALA A 123 2.13 5.10 0.90
N ALA A 124 3.02 4.99 1.90
CA ALA A 124 4.47 5.06 1.71
C ALA A 124 4.98 3.88 0.87
N LEU A 125 4.56 2.66 1.18
CA LEU A 125 4.94 1.47 0.41
C LEU A 125 4.41 1.52 -1.04
N GLN A 126 3.16 1.99 -1.23
CA GLN A 126 2.59 2.21 -2.56
C GLN A 126 3.30 3.32 -3.34
N ALA A 127 3.84 4.33 -2.65
CA ALA A 127 4.68 5.37 -3.27
C ALA A 127 6.07 4.85 -3.68
N GLY A 128 6.45 3.65 -3.24
CA GLY A 128 7.71 2.98 -3.59
C GLY A 128 8.75 2.99 -2.48
N ALA A 129 8.40 3.29 -1.23
CA ALA A 129 9.30 3.12 -0.11
C ALA A 129 9.68 1.64 0.06
N SER A 130 10.95 1.37 0.33
CA SER A 130 11.47 0.02 0.58
C SER A 130 11.34 -0.38 2.06
N GLY A 131 11.09 0.59 2.95
CA GLY A 131 10.88 0.32 4.37
C GLY A 131 10.25 1.48 5.10
N TYR A 132 9.76 1.19 6.30
CA TYR A 132 9.06 2.10 7.18
C TYR A 132 9.53 1.93 8.61
N LEU A 133 10.17 2.95 9.16
CA LEU A 133 10.74 2.97 10.50
C LEU A 133 10.19 4.17 11.29
N LEU A 134 9.97 3.96 12.58
CA LEU A 134 9.55 5.04 13.47
C LEU A 134 10.77 5.83 13.96
N LYS A 135 10.62 7.15 14.14
CA LYS A 135 11.67 8.04 14.68
C LYS A 135 12.01 7.76 16.15
N ASP A 136 11.13 7.06 16.89
CA ASP A 136 11.38 6.59 18.26
C ASP A 136 12.02 5.19 18.32
N ALA A 137 12.41 4.61 17.18
CA ALA A 137 13.09 3.34 17.12
C ALA A 137 14.53 3.44 17.70
N ALA A 138 15.00 2.34 18.28
CA ALA A 138 16.36 2.25 18.80
C ALA A 138 17.40 2.27 17.64
N ARG A 139 18.65 2.71 17.94
CA ARG A 139 19.75 2.69 16.97
C ARG A 139 19.91 1.33 16.28
N ALA A 140 19.85 0.24 17.04
CA ALA A 140 19.99 -1.11 16.49
C ALA A 140 18.91 -1.43 15.44
N GLU A 141 17.67 -0.97 15.65
CA GLU A 141 16.58 -1.17 14.71
C GLU A 141 16.80 -0.39 13.41
N LEU A 142 17.29 0.86 13.49
CA LEU A 142 17.65 1.65 12.31
C LEU A 142 18.74 0.94 11.48
N LEU A 143 19.79 0.44 12.11
CA LEU A 143 20.87 -0.27 11.40
C LEU A 143 20.35 -1.55 10.74
N ILE A 144 19.53 -2.34 11.43
CA ILE A 144 18.87 -3.52 10.86
C ILE A 144 17.96 -3.15 9.68
N ALA A 145 17.19 -2.06 9.80
CA ALA A 145 16.33 -1.57 8.74
C ALA A 145 17.13 -1.21 7.49
N ILE A 146 18.22 -0.43 7.64
CA ILE A 146 19.09 -0.04 6.54
C ILE A 146 19.66 -1.28 5.83
N VAL A 147 20.26 -2.21 6.58
CA VAL A 147 20.83 -3.45 6.02
C VAL A 147 19.76 -4.27 5.29
N SER A 148 18.54 -4.35 5.84
CA SER A 148 17.44 -5.11 5.25
C SER A 148 17.01 -4.52 3.91
N VAL A 149 16.76 -3.21 3.86
CA VAL A 149 16.31 -2.55 2.62
C VAL A 149 17.39 -2.51 1.56
N MET A 150 18.66 -2.42 1.95
CA MET A 150 19.80 -2.49 1.04
C MET A 150 20.02 -3.88 0.42
N ARG A 151 19.49 -4.92 1.05
CA ARG A 151 19.42 -6.29 0.52
C ARG A 151 18.15 -6.56 -0.31
N GLY A 152 17.38 -5.52 -0.64
CA GLY A 152 16.12 -5.64 -1.38
C GLY A 152 14.95 -6.21 -0.58
N ARG A 153 15.06 -6.31 0.75
CA ARG A 153 13.97 -6.77 1.61
C ARG A 153 13.17 -5.58 2.11
N THR A 154 11.85 -5.72 2.16
CA THR A 154 11.01 -4.70 2.81
C THR A 154 11.21 -4.78 4.32
N PHE A 155 11.39 -3.61 4.96
CA PHE A 155 11.46 -3.50 6.41
C PHE A 155 10.29 -2.67 6.94
N ILE A 156 9.61 -3.19 7.94
CA ILE A 156 8.55 -2.47 8.67
C ILE A 156 8.88 -2.60 10.16
N SER A 157 8.92 -1.48 10.86
CA SER A 157 9.14 -1.46 12.31
C SER A 157 8.14 -2.40 13.01
N PRO A 158 8.61 -3.28 13.91
CA PRO A 158 7.73 -4.24 14.61
C PRO A 158 6.54 -3.57 15.29
N ALA A 159 6.75 -2.42 15.93
CA ALA A 159 5.69 -1.65 16.58
C ALA A 159 4.57 -1.18 15.62
N VAL A 160 4.84 -1.21 14.33
CA VAL A 160 3.92 -0.81 13.27
C VAL A 160 3.32 -2.05 12.58
N ALA A 161 4.10 -3.12 12.43
CA ALA A 161 3.65 -4.36 11.82
C ALA A 161 2.45 -4.95 12.54
N ASP A 162 2.45 -4.96 13.87
CA ASP A 162 1.34 -5.44 14.71
C ASP A 162 0.03 -4.68 14.41
N ARG A 163 0.12 -3.37 14.17
CA ARG A 163 -1.05 -2.54 13.83
C ARG A 163 -1.61 -2.85 12.44
N ILE A 164 -0.73 -3.13 11.47
CA ILE A 164 -1.14 -3.53 10.11
C ILE A 164 -1.90 -4.85 10.19
N VAL A 165 -1.37 -5.82 10.94
CA VAL A 165 -2.00 -7.12 11.12
C VAL A 165 -3.35 -6.98 11.83
N ALA A 166 -3.43 -6.20 12.90
CA ALA A 166 -4.68 -5.94 13.62
C ALA A 166 -5.72 -5.28 12.70
N GLY A 167 -5.35 -4.22 11.97
CA GLY A 167 -6.24 -3.53 11.03
C GLY A 167 -6.68 -4.41 9.86
N TYR A 168 -5.83 -5.32 9.39
CA TYR A 168 -6.20 -6.30 8.38
C TYR A 168 -7.25 -7.30 8.91
N LEU A 169 -7.04 -7.83 10.10
CA LEU A 169 -7.97 -8.76 10.74
C LEU A 169 -9.33 -8.11 11.05
N GLU A 170 -9.32 -6.87 11.50
CA GLU A 170 -10.55 -6.10 11.71
C GLU A 170 -11.34 -5.87 10.41
N ARG A 171 -10.65 -5.55 9.32
CA ARG A 171 -11.28 -5.38 7.99
C ARG A 171 -11.82 -6.69 7.45
N ASP A 172 -11.05 -7.76 7.54
CA ASP A 172 -11.49 -9.09 7.08
C ASP A 172 -12.73 -9.56 7.85
N ALA A 173 -12.75 -9.33 9.16
CA ALA A 173 -13.92 -9.59 10.01
C ALA A 173 -15.13 -8.70 9.62
N ALA A 174 -14.89 -7.41 9.33
CA ALA A 174 -15.94 -6.49 8.91
C ALA A 174 -16.48 -6.84 7.51
N GLU A 175 -15.61 -7.17 6.56
CA GLU A 175 -16.01 -7.62 5.21
C GLU A 175 -16.74 -8.97 5.27
N GLY A 176 -16.26 -9.91 6.08
CA GLY A 176 -16.95 -11.20 6.30
C GLY A 176 -18.34 -11.00 6.89
N SER A 177 -18.47 -10.12 7.89
CA SER A 177 -19.78 -9.75 8.47
C SER A 177 -20.69 -9.06 7.45
N MET A 178 -20.14 -8.18 6.60
CA MET A 178 -20.88 -7.45 5.58
C MET A 178 -21.37 -8.38 4.46
N ARG A 179 -20.53 -9.32 4.02
CA ARG A 179 -20.94 -10.38 3.06
C ARG A 179 -22.02 -11.27 3.63
N ALA A 180 -21.84 -11.74 4.87
CA ALA A 180 -22.87 -12.55 5.55
C ALA A 180 -24.21 -11.81 5.65
N ARG A 181 -24.24 -10.52 5.96
CA ARG A 181 -25.44 -9.69 5.96
C ARG A 181 -26.05 -9.55 4.56
N SER A 182 -25.23 -9.37 3.52
CA SER A 182 -25.71 -9.33 2.12
C SER A 182 -26.37 -10.65 1.69
N ASP A 183 -25.88 -11.79 2.19
CA ASP A 183 -26.42 -13.12 1.86
C ASP A 183 -27.80 -13.39 2.50
N THR A 184 -28.14 -12.66 3.57
CA THR A 184 -29.49 -12.74 4.19
C THR A 184 -30.56 -12.03 3.38
N LEU A 185 -30.18 -11.23 2.36
CA LEU A 185 -31.13 -10.50 1.53
C LEU A 185 -31.75 -11.41 0.48
N THR A 186 -33.09 -11.35 0.38
CA THR A 186 -33.79 -11.99 -0.72
C THR A 186 -33.48 -11.32 -2.06
N ALA A 187 -33.71 -12.02 -3.17
CA ALA A 187 -33.54 -11.46 -4.51
C ALA A 187 -34.32 -10.15 -4.70
N ARG A 188 -35.52 -10.04 -4.10
CA ARG A 188 -36.36 -8.84 -4.17
C ARG A 188 -35.75 -7.68 -3.36
N GLU A 189 -35.22 -7.94 -2.21
CA GLU A 189 -34.53 -6.94 -1.39
C GLU A 189 -33.25 -6.45 -2.09
N LYS A 190 -32.48 -7.34 -2.73
CA LYS A 190 -31.30 -6.95 -3.53
C LYS A 190 -31.69 -6.04 -4.71
N GLN A 191 -32.80 -6.32 -5.40
CA GLN A 191 -33.33 -5.43 -6.47
C GLN A 191 -33.70 -4.04 -5.94
N VAL A 192 -34.43 -3.99 -4.81
CA VAL A 192 -34.83 -2.72 -4.20
C VAL A 192 -33.61 -1.93 -3.73
N LEU A 193 -32.64 -2.60 -3.11
CA LEU A 193 -31.39 -1.98 -2.65
C LEU A 193 -30.62 -1.36 -3.83
N LYS A 194 -30.50 -2.06 -4.95
CA LYS A 194 -29.87 -1.56 -6.17
C LYS A 194 -30.54 -0.28 -6.67
N LEU A 195 -31.86 -0.28 -6.81
CA LEU A 195 -32.63 0.88 -7.29
C LEU A 195 -32.54 2.09 -6.34
N ILE A 196 -32.47 1.85 -5.02
CA ILE A 196 -32.21 2.91 -4.02
C ILE A 196 -30.83 3.53 -4.25
N ALA A 197 -29.81 2.71 -4.47
CA ALA A 197 -28.44 3.16 -4.67
C ALA A 197 -28.26 3.90 -6.02
N GLU A 198 -29.08 3.60 -7.01
CA GLU A 198 -29.20 4.34 -8.28
C GLU A 198 -29.98 5.67 -8.12
N GLY A 199 -30.41 6.01 -6.90
CA GLY A 199 -31.10 7.26 -6.60
C GLY A 199 -32.61 7.27 -6.90
N GLN A 200 -33.21 6.11 -7.17
CA GLN A 200 -34.65 6.00 -7.47
C GLN A 200 -35.50 6.29 -6.23
N ARG A 201 -36.62 6.99 -6.42
CA ARG A 201 -37.60 7.24 -5.37
C ARG A 201 -38.54 6.05 -5.21
N ASN A 202 -39.14 5.90 -4.03
CA ASN A 202 -40.08 4.78 -3.76
C ASN A 202 -41.17 4.62 -4.83
N ARG A 203 -41.63 5.72 -5.41
CA ARG A 203 -42.67 5.75 -6.45
C ARG A 203 -42.17 5.16 -7.77
N ASP A 204 -40.94 5.48 -8.13
CA ASP A 204 -40.30 5.01 -9.36
C ASP A 204 -39.93 3.52 -9.24
N ILE A 205 -39.42 3.11 -8.06
CA ILE A 205 -39.14 1.71 -7.73
C ILE A 205 -40.47 0.88 -7.79
N ALA A 206 -41.57 1.42 -7.24
CA ALA A 206 -42.85 0.77 -7.23
C ALA A 206 -43.36 0.54 -8.66
N ALA A 207 -43.26 1.56 -9.51
CA ALA A 207 -43.63 1.48 -10.94
C ALA A 207 -42.73 0.48 -11.68
N TYR A 208 -41.43 0.55 -11.50
CA TYR A 208 -40.45 -0.34 -12.16
C TYR A 208 -40.65 -1.82 -11.77
N LEU A 209 -40.95 -2.07 -10.51
CA LEU A 209 -41.09 -3.41 -9.96
C LEU A 209 -42.54 -3.95 -10.02
N PHE A 210 -43.50 -3.17 -10.55
CA PHE A 210 -44.92 -3.48 -10.61
C PHE A 210 -45.54 -3.85 -9.25
N VAL A 211 -45.21 -3.07 -8.21
CA VAL A 211 -45.73 -3.24 -6.84
C VAL A 211 -46.27 -1.91 -6.29
N SER A 212 -46.95 -1.96 -5.14
CA SER A 212 -47.40 -0.74 -4.46
C SER A 212 -46.23 -0.01 -3.79
N VAL A 213 -46.32 1.33 -3.63
CA VAL A 213 -45.37 2.13 -2.88
C VAL A 213 -45.20 1.59 -1.45
N LYS A 214 -46.27 1.18 -0.80
CA LYS A 214 -46.28 0.57 0.52
C LYS A 214 -45.46 -0.74 0.58
N THR A 215 -45.47 -1.51 -0.51
CA THR A 215 -44.64 -2.73 -0.61
C THR A 215 -43.18 -2.38 -0.69
N VAL A 216 -42.78 -1.32 -1.42
CA VAL A 216 -41.40 -0.83 -1.46
C VAL A 216 -40.95 -0.34 -0.08
N GLU A 217 -41.78 0.41 0.63
CA GLU A 217 -41.50 0.87 2.00
C GLU A 217 -41.27 -0.30 2.96
N LYS A 218 -42.06 -1.37 2.85
CA LYS A 218 -41.85 -2.61 3.62
C LYS A 218 -40.50 -3.27 3.31
N HIS A 219 -40.15 -3.37 2.01
CA HIS A 219 -38.83 -3.91 1.62
C HIS A 219 -37.68 -3.04 2.16
N ARG A 220 -37.81 -1.70 2.12
CA ARG A 220 -36.82 -0.78 2.71
C ARG A 220 -36.65 -0.97 4.23
N ALA A 221 -37.75 -1.09 4.95
CA ALA A 221 -37.74 -1.34 6.37
C ALA A 221 -37.06 -2.69 6.70
N ASN A 222 -37.36 -3.73 5.94
CA ASN A 222 -36.73 -5.04 6.08
C ASN A 222 -35.22 -4.98 5.76
N LEU A 223 -34.82 -4.25 4.71
CA LEU A 223 -33.43 -4.01 4.36
C LEU A 223 -32.67 -3.33 5.50
N MET A 224 -33.21 -2.22 6.02
CA MET A 224 -32.62 -1.48 7.13
C MET A 224 -32.46 -2.37 8.36
N SER A 225 -33.48 -3.15 8.69
CA SER A 225 -33.44 -4.08 9.84
C SER A 225 -32.42 -5.21 9.64
N LYS A 226 -32.37 -5.86 8.47
CA LYS A 226 -31.45 -6.98 8.20
C LYS A 226 -29.99 -6.54 8.11
N LEU A 227 -29.75 -5.35 7.59
CA LEU A 227 -28.41 -4.80 7.41
C LEU A 227 -27.94 -3.96 8.60
N ASP A 228 -28.83 -3.71 9.57
CA ASP A 228 -28.59 -2.81 10.71
C ASP A 228 -28.16 -1.41 10.23
N LEU A 229 -28.94 -0.86 9.28
CA LEU A 229 -28.74 0.46 8.68
C LEU A 229 -29.94 1.35 8.96
N HIS A 230 -29.71 2.67 9.11
CA HIS A 230 -30.72 3.56 9.69
C HIS A 230 -31.21 4.63 8.70
N ASN A 231 -30.55 4.79 7.56
CA ASN A 231 -30.88 5.80 6.55
C ASN A 231 -30.54 5.39 5.12
N THR A 232 -31.04 6.17 4.16
CA THR A 232 -30.81 5.92 2.73
C THR A 232 -29.33 6.07 2.32
N ALA A 233 -28.57 6.99 2.95
CA ALA A 233 -27.16 7.18 2.63
C ALA A 233 -26.35 5.95 3.00
N GLU A 234 -26.63 5.33 4.15
CA GLU A 234 -26.00 4.09 4.58
C GLU A 234 -26.35 2.93 3.64
N LEU A 235 -27.62 2.80 3.20
CA LEU A 235 -28.02 1.80 2.21
C LEU A 235 -27.28 2.00 0.88
N THR A 236 -27.12 3.24 0.43
CA THR A 236 -26.38 3.55 -0.81
C THR A 236 -24.89 3.21 -0.66
N SER A 237 -24.27 3.60 0.45
CA SER A 237 -22.88 3.27 0.76
C SER A 237 -22.66 1.75 0.79
N PHE A 238 -23.55 1.01 1.45
CA PHE A 238 -23.53 -0.45 1.49
C PHE A 238 -23.60 -1.08 0.11
N ALA A 239 -24.52 -0.59 -0.75
CA ALA A 239 -24.70 -1.12 -2.11
C ALA A 239 -23.44 -0.88 -2.98
N ILE A 240 -22.79 0.28 -2.86
CA ILE A 240 -21.55 0.61 -3.58
C ILE A 240 -20.40 -0.28 -3.11
N GLN A 241 -20.22 -0.44 -1.80
CA GLN A 241 -19.17 -1.28 -1.21
C GLN A 241 -19.30 -2.76 -1.60
N ASN A 242 -20.54 -3.24 -1.80
CA ASN A 242 -20.82 -4.60 -2.23
C ASN A 242 -20.92 -4.76 -3.77
N SER A 243 -20.48 -3.77 -4.54
CA SER A 243 -20.49 -3.79 -6.02
C SER A 243 -21.86 -4.08 -6.64
N LEU A 244 -22.96 -3.75 -5.93
CA LEU A 244 -24.33 -3.87 -6.45
C LEU A 244 -24.67 -2.77 -7.45
N VAL A 245 -23.91 -1.68 -7.45
CA VAL A 245 -24.02 -0.55 -8.38
C VAL A 245 -22.61 -0.11 -8.79
N THR A 246 -22.35 0.01 -10.07
CA THR A 246 -21.15 0.64 -10.63
C THR A 246 -21.40 2.15 -10.76
N ARG A 247 -20.44 2.95 -10.36
CA ARG A 247 -20.44 4.42 -10.57
C ARG A 247 -20.24 4.77 -12.02
#